data_209ed8f7a38048cb9f0c76612f30f72e
#
_entry.id   209ed8f7a38048cb9f0c76612f30f72e
#
_cell.length_a   1.000
_cell.length_b   1.000
_cell.length_c   1.000
_cell.angle_alpha   90.00
_cell.angle_beta   90.00
_cell.angle_gamma   90.00
#
_symmetry.space_group_name_H-M   'P 1'
#
loop_
_entity.id
_entity.type
_entity.pdbx_description
1 polymer ?
#
loop_
_entity_poly.entity_id
_entity_poly.type
_entity_poly.pdbx_seq_one_letter_code
_entity_poly.pdbx_strand_id
1 'polypeptide(L)'
;KYLPLVIGFNLGYEQLQLHLLITNYELAELGIDPHYFNVHITIDNAHNGHAQKSLQAFIQHYENAEDPETYLDLIKQGYLLNDIGKSSSQIVKELDIERMALKVFQNKALIGQYIHNQKCQFSGKTINDWLSDSAQIFKFLNVLIEKGWIIKDAPVEQSRFWKMIDHPEGKMFGVFNATEKQIIKDWIQGATLATRLSSRSAAPSQAKVEPA
;
A
#
# COMPACT_ATOMS: atom_id res chain seq x y z
N LYS A 1 -15.67 27.33 21.19
CA LYS A 1 -16.80 26.55 20.67
C LYS A 1 -16.39 25.18 20.09
N TYR A 2 -15.28 25.07 19.37
CA TYR A 2 -14.82 23.82 18.73
C TYR A 2 -13.70 23.09 19.48
N LEU A 3 -13.15 23.68 20.56
CA LEU A 3 -12.02 23.11 21.28
C LEU A 3 -12.27 21.68 21.81
N PRO A 4 -13.41 21.35 22.41
CA PRO A 4 -13.68 19.99 22.85
C PRO A 4 -13.69 18.97 21.72
N LEU A 5 -14.25 19.33 20.56
CA LEU A 5 -14.22 18.47 19.35
C LEU A 5 -12.78 18.20 18.87
N VAL A 6 -11.93 19.23 18.86
CA VAL A 6 -10.51 19.09 18.45
C VAL A 6 -9.76 18.21 19.44
N ILE A 7 -9.96 18.40 20.75
CA ILE A 7 -9.37 17.55 21.79
C ILE A 7 -9.83 16.10 21.61
N GLY A 8 -11.13 15.88 21.40
CA GLY A 8 -11.68 14.56 21.16
C GLY A 8 -11.10 13.89 19.93
N PHE A 9 -10.97 14.61 18.81
CA PHE A 9 -10.33 14.11 17.59
C PHE A 9 -8.89 13.69 17.86
N ASN A 10 -8.08 14.52 18.51
CA ASN A 10 -6.69 14.21 18.81
C ASN A 10 -6.55 13.02 19.76
N LEU A 11 -7.43 12.88 20.76
CA LEU A 11 -7.46 11.70 21.64
C LEU A 11 -7.64 10.39 20.86
N GLY A 12 -8.39 10.39 19.77
CA GLY A 12 -8.53 9.22 18.90
C GLY A 12 -7.36 9.04 17.95
N TYR A 13 -6.89 10.13 17.36
CA TYR A 13 -5.86 10.10 16.31
C TYR A 13 -4.46 9.76 16.85
N GLU A 14 -4.09 10.25 18.03
CA GLU A 14 -2.73 10.13 18.59
C GLU A 14 -2.47 8.84 19.39
N GLN A 15 -3.41 7.88 19.41
CA GLN A 15 -3.32 6.68 20.28
C GLN A 15 -2.83 5.41 19.59
N LEU A 16 -2.45 5.45 18.32
CA LEU A 16 -2.20 4.26 17.50
C LEU A 16 -0.74 3.79 17.46
N GLN A 17 0.04 3.98 18.53
CA GLN A 17 1.49 3.70 18.55
C GLN A 17 1.88 2.29 18.13
N LEU A 18 1.15 1.26 18.56
CA LEU A 18 1.44 -0.12 18.17
C LEU A 18 1.23 -0.33 16.67
N HIS A 19 0.16 0.23 16.10
CA HIS A 19 -0.09 0.17 14.66
C HIS A 19 0.98 0.92 13.87
N LEU A 20 1.40 2.09 14.34
CA LEU A 20 2.49 2.87 13.73
C LEU A 20 3.79 2.05 13.69
N LEU A 21 4.11 1.35 14.77
CA LEU A 21 5.29 0.49 14.85
C LEU A 21 5.22 -0.68 13.86
N ILE A 22 4.10 -1.38 13.82
CA ILE A 22 3.88 -2.50 12.90
C ILE A 22 3.98 -2.01 11.46
N THR A 23 3.29 -0.91 11.12
CA THR A 23 3.32 -0.31 9.78
C THR A 23 4.73 0.13 9.39
N ASN A 24 5.51 0.67 10.33
CA ASN A 24 6.90 1.05 10.10
C ASN A 24 7.75 -0.16 9.65
N TYR A 25 7.62 -1.30 10.33
CA TYR A 25 8.33 -2.52 9.95
C TYR A 25 7.85 -3.08 8.59
N GLU A 26 6.54 -3.13 8.38
CA GLU A 26 5.97 -3.64 7.13
C GLU A 26 6.40 -2.81 5.92
N LEU A 27 6.40 -1.48 6.04
CA LEU A 27 6.86 -0.59 4.97
C LEU A 27 8.35 -0.77 4.70
N ALA A 28 9.18 -0.90 5.75
CA ALA A 28 10.62 -1.14 5.60
C ALA A 28 10.90 -2.47 4.87
N GLU A 29 10.18 -3.55 5.20
CA GLU A 29 10.28 -4.84 4.50
C GLU A 29 9.88 -4.75 3.03
N LEU A 30 8.94 -3.86 2.69
CA LEU A 30 8.51 -3.60 1.33
C LEU A 30 9.44 -2.66 0.55
N GLY A 31 10.50 -2.14 1.20
CA GLY A 31 11.42 -1.16 0.62
C GLY A 31 10.80 0.24 0.46
N ILE A 32 9.73 0.54 1.19
CA ILE A 32 9.09 1.85 1.25
C ILE A 32 9.67 2.60 2.44
N ASP A 33 10.03 3.88 2.26
CA ASP A 33 10.54 4.70 3.34
C ASP A 33 9.50 4.88 4.45
N PRO A 34 9.71 4.34 5.66
CA PRO A 34 8.77 4.39 6.76
C PRO A 34 8.92 5.67 7.60
N HIS A 35 9.66 6.67 7.16
CA HIS A 35 10.03 7.86 7.94
C HIS A 35 8.84 8.50 8.66
N TYR A 36 7.72 8.66 7.97
CA TYR A 36 6.51 9.24 8.58
C TYR A 36 6.09 8.47 9.84
N PHE A 37 5.97 7.15 9.75
CA PHE A 37 5.55 6.29 10.86
C PHE A 37 6.60 6.24 11.96
N ASN A 38 7.88 6.20 11.59
CA ASN A 38 8.98 6.18 12.55
C ASN A 38 9.01 7.44 13.42
N VAL A 39 8.81 8.61 12.83
CA VAL A 39 8.71 9.88 13.57
C VAL A 39 7.53 9.85 14.54
N HIS A 40 6.35 9.38 14.09
CA HIS A 40 5.11 9.36 14.89
C HIS A 40 5.19 8.38 16.07
N ILE A 41 5.92 7.27 15.97
CA ILE A 41 6.21 6.39 17.12
C ILE A 41 6.87 7.18 18.27
N THR A 42 7.69 8.14 17.92
CA THR A 42 8.45 8.93 18.92
C THR A 42 7.65 10.09 19.46
N ILE A 43 6.95 10.84 18.61
CA ILE A 43 6.27 12.08 19.02
C ILE A 43 4.87 11.86 19.62
N ASP A 44 4.21 10.72 19.32
CA ASP A 44 2.85 10.42 19.79
C ASP A 44 2.83 9.54 21.05
N ASN A 45 3.98 9.42 21.74
CA ASN A 45 4.11 8.56 22.91
C ASN A 45 3.25 9.01 24.10
N ALA A 46 2.86 8.03 24.94
CA ALA A 46 1.99 8.22 26.09
C ALA A 46 2.67 8.89 27.29
N HIS A 47 3.99 9.11 27.27
CA HIS A 47 4.73 9.69 28.41
C HIS A 47 4.77 11.21 28.35
N ASN A 48 5.22 11.78 27.26
CA ASN A 48 5.36 13.23 27.05
C ASN A 48 5.03 13.69 25.63
N GLY A 49 4.54 12.79 24.79
CA GLY A 49 4.17 13.05 23.40
C GLY A 49 2.76 13.64 23.23
N HIS A 50 2.28 13.63 22.00
CA HIS A 50 0.98 14.22 21.62
C HIS A 50 -0.19 13.52 22.32
N ALA A 51 -0.15 12.19 22.47
CA ALA A 51 -1.20 11.44 23.18
C ALA A 51 -1.33 11.92 24.64
N GLN A 52 -0.21 12.08 25.34
CA GLN A 52 -0.21 12.57 26.72
C GLN A 52 -0.69 14.02 26.82
N LYS A 53 -0.26 14.89 25.90
CA LYS A 53 -0.69 16.29 25.85
C LYS A 53 -2.19 16.42 25.57
N SER A 54 -2.73 15.60 24.68
CA SER A 54 -4.17 15.55 24.38
C SER A 54 -4.97 15.13 25.62
N LEU A 55 -4.48 14.13 26.38
CA LEU A 55 -5.10 13.72 27.64
C LEU A 55 -5.04 14.81 28.70
N GLN A 56 -3.89 15.48 28.86
CA GLN A 56 -3.75 16.61 29.79
C GLN A 56 -4.69 17.76 29.44
N ALA A 57 -4.79 18.11 28.17
CA ALA A 57 -5.73 19.13 27.71
C ALA A 57 -7.19 18.75 28.02
N PHE A 58 -7.55 17.47 27.79
CA PHE A 58 -8.87 16.97 28.15
C PHE A 58 -9.17 17.15 29.65
N ILE A 59 -8.29 16.65 30.53
CA ILE A 59 -8.46 16.72 31.99
C ILE A 59 -8.59 18.17 32.43
N GLN A 60 -7.66 19.02 32.03
CA GLN A 60 -7.63 20.43 32.43
C GLN A 60 -8.91 21.18 32.04
N HIS A 61 -9.41 20.96 30.84
CA HIS A 61 -10.62 21.64 30.37
C HIS A 61 -11.90 21.02 30.93
N TYR A 62 -11.91 19.71 31.17
CA TYR A 62 -13.05 19.01 31.77
C TYR A 62 -13.29 19.45 33.22
N GLU A 63 -12.24 19.54 34.03
CA GLU A 63 -12.31 19.98 35.43
C GLU A 63 -12.76 21.42 35.57
N ASN A 64 -12.58 22.27 34.56
CA ASN A 64 -12.97 23.67 34.55
C ASN A 64 -14.23 23.95 33.69
N ALA A 65 -14.92 22.92 33.20
CA ALA A 65 -16.08 23.09 32.35
C ALA A 65 -17.31 23.56 33.18
N GLU A 66 -18.01 24.57 32.68
CA GLU A 66 -19.27 25.03 33.28
C GLU A 66 -20.36 23.95 33.20
N ASP A 67 -20.35 23.17 32.10
CA ASP A 67 -21.21 22.01 31.87
C ASP A 67 -20.35 20.82 31.42
N PRO A 68 -19.92 19.98 32.39
CA PRO A 68 -19.06 18.83 32.12
C PRO A 68 -19.71 17.76 31.23
N GLU A 69 -21.03 17.60 31.30
CA GLU A 69 -21.75 16.59 30.50
C GLU A 69 -21.75 16.98 29.02
N THR A 70 -22.14 18.21 28.70
CA THR A 70 -22.07 18.74 27.33
C THR A 70 -20.64 18.76 26.82
N TYR A 71 -19.66 19.10 27.68
CA TYR A 71 -18.25 19.08 27.32
C TYR A 71 -17.80 17.65 26.90
N LEU A 72 -18.14 16.64 27.72
CA LEU A 72 -17.81 15.25 27.46
C LEU A 72 -18.47 14.72 26.17
N ASP A 73 -19.70 15.12 25.90
CA ASP A 73 -20.40 14.72 24.67
C ASP A 73 -19.76 15.33 23.43
N LEU A 74 -19.25 16.55 23.49
CA LEU A 74 -18.47 17.15 22.41
C LEU A 74 -17.13 16.44 22.21
N ILE A 75 -16.45 16.02 23.28
CA ILE A 75 -15.24 15.20 23.21
C ILE A 75 -15.53 13.87 22.50
N LYS A 76 -16.61 13.16 22.86
CA LYS A 76 -17.03 11.91 22.20
C LYS A 76 -17.31 12.12 20.72
N GLN A 77 -18.02 13.19 20.38
CA GLN A 77 -18.27 13.54 18.99
C GLN A 77 -16.96 13.79 18.23
N GLY A 78 -16.03 14.52 18.82
CA GLY A 78 -14.70 14.73 18.23
C GLY A 78 -13.93 13.42 18.02
N TYR A 79 -13.96 12.52 19.00
CA TYR A 79 -13.34 11.20 18.91
C TYR A 79 -13.93 10.37 17.75
N LEU A 80 -15.23 10.37 17.59
CA LEU A 80 -15.94 9.66 16.52
C LEU A 80 -15.66 10.23 15.11
N LEU A 81 -15.15 11.46 15.00
CA LEU A 81 -14.72 11.98 13.69
C LEU A 81 -13.58 11.16 13.06
N ASN A 82 -12.83 10.41 13.86
CA ASN A 82 -11.80 9.50 13.34
C ASN A 82 -12.40 8.34 12.51
N ASP A 83 -13.67 8.01 12.72
CA ASP A 83 -14.37 6.94 12.01
C ASP A 83 -14.96 7.39 10.66
N ILE A 84 -14.92 8.69 10.35
CA ILE A 84 -15.43 9.24 9.07
C ILE A 84 -14.51 8.89 7.90
N GLY A 85 -13.24 8.59 8.17
CA GLY A 85 -12.26 8.16 7.17
C GLY A 85 -12.55 6.77 6.62
N LYS A 86 -11.94 6.45 5.47
CA LYS A 86 -11.95 5.07 4.96
C LYS A 86 -11.08 4.19 5.85
N SER A 87 -11.62 3.08 6.30
CA SER A 87 -10.82 2.07 7.00
C SER A 87 -9.75 1.46 6.07
N SER A 88 -8.66 0.94 6.63
CA SER A 88 -7.63 0.22 5.87
C SER A 88 -8.25 -0.90 5.02
N SER A 89 -9.23 -1.62 5.56
CA SER A 89 -9.95 -2.67 4.82
C SER A 89 -10.74 -2.13 3.63
N GLN A 90 -11.30 -0.93 3.73
CA GLN A 90 -11.98 -0.27 2.62
C GLN A 90 -10.98 0.18 1.54
N ILE A 91 -9.86 0.81 1.95
CA ILE A 91 -8.79 1.21 1.03
C ILE A 91 -8.27 -0.01 0.27
N VAL A 92 -8.03 -1.12 0.98
CA VAL A 92 -7.58 -2.37 0.39
C VAL A 92 -8.59 -2.94 -0.63
N LYS A 93 -9.90 -2.89 -0.33
CA LYS A 93 -10.95 -3.34 -1.26
C LYS A 93 -11.07 -2.46 -2.51
N GLU A 94 -10.74 -1.18 -2.38
CA GLU A 94 -10.82 -0.18 -3.45
C GLU A 94 -9.51 -0.06 -4.24
N LEU A 95 -8.46 -0.82 -3.89
CA LEU A 95 -7.20 -0.80 -4.63
C LEU A 95 -7.42 -1.26 -6.08
N ASP A 96 -7.17 -0.35 -6.99
CA ASP A 96 -7.20 -0.58 -8.42
C ASP A 96 -5.83 -1.14 -8.87
N ILE A 97 -5.73 -2.47 -8.86
CA ILE A 97 -4.51 -3.19 -9.27
C ILE A 97 -4.17 -2.93 -10.74
N GLU A 98 -5.16 -2.79 -11.60
CA GLU A 98 -4.96 -2.44 -13.02
C GLU A 98 -4.23 -1.09 -13.15
N ARG A 99 -4.73 -0.07 -12.46
CA ARG A 99 -4.12 1.25 -12.43
C ARG A 99 -2.73 1.24 -11.81
N MET A 100 -2.53 0.46 -10.74
CA MET A 100 -1.22 0.34 -10.09
C MET A 100 -0.20 -0.32 -11.02
N ALA A 101 -0.57 -1.42 -11.69
CA ALA A 101 0.28 -2.09 -12.67
C ALA A 101 0.61 -1.16 -13.85
N LEU A 102 -0.39 -0.49 -14.40
CA LEU A 102 -0.18 0.49 -15.47
C LEU A 102 0.84 1.55 -15.07
N LYS A 103 0.74 2.10 -13.86
CA LYS A 103 1.68 3.11 -13.35
C LYS A 103 3.11 2.55 -13.22
N VAL A 104 3.27 1.31 -12.74
CA VAL A 104 4.57 0.63 -12.70
C VAL A 104 5.18 0.56 -14.09
N PHE A 105 4.43 0.10 -15.09
CA PHE A 105 4.92 0.03 -16.47
C PHE A 105 5.22 1.40 -17.07
N GLN A 106 4.41 2.42 -16.82
CA GLN A 106 4.67 3.79 -17.27
C GLN A 106 5.97 4.34 -16.70
N ASN A 107 6.23 4.13 -15.42
CA ASN A 107 7.47 4.57 -14.79
C ASN A 107 8.70 3.87 -15.40
N LYS A 108 8.61 2.56 -15.66
CA LYS A 108 9.72 1.80 -16.30
C LYS A 108 9.90 2.17 -17.76
N ALA A 109 8.84 2.55 -18.47
CA ALA A 109 8.90 2.99 -19.84
C ALA A 109 9.80 4.22 -20.04
N LEU A 110 9.85 5.12 -19.07
CA LEU A 110 10.70 6.33 -19.13
C LEU A 110 12.19 6.01 -19.37
N ILE A 111 12.66 4.88 -18.87
CA ILE A 111 14.03 4.40 -19.09
C ILE A 111 14.06 3.39 -20.23
N GLY A 112 13.10 2.46 -20.26
CA GLY A 112 13.02 1.35 -21.19
C GLY A 112 12.95 1.76 -22.66
N GLN A 113 12.41 2.95 -22.98
CA GLN A 113 12.25 3.43 -24.35
C GLN A 113 13.56 3.59 -25.15
N TYR A 114 14.72 3.57 -24.47
CA TYR A 114 16.01 3.74 -25.13
C TYR A 114 16.87 2.47 -25.18
N ILE A 115 16.39 1.36 -24.61
CA ILE A 115 17.23 0.19 -24.32
C ILE A 115 16.98 -0.95 -25.30
N HIS A 116 15.79 -1.03 -25.91
CA HIS A 116 15.41 -2.19 -26.70
C HIS A 116 15.97 -2.16 -28.12
N ASN A 117 16.29 -3.35 -28.64
CA ASN A 117 16.73 -3.51 -30.00
C ASN A 117 15.59 -3.24 -30.98
N GLN A 118 15.87 -2.51 -32.08
CA GLN A 118 14.87 -2.19 -33.12
C GLN A 118 14.27 -3.43 -33.81
N LYS A 119 14.93 -4.59 -33.74
CA LYS A 119 14.36 -5.87 -34.23
C LYS A 119 13.24 -6.42 -33.38
N CYS A 120 13.11 -5.96 -32.11
CA CYS A 120 12.04 -6.38 -31.21
C CYS A 120 10.77 -5.57 -31.52
N GLN A 121 9.84 -6.19 -32.24
CA GLN A 121 8.61 -5.54 -32.68
C GLN A 121 7.36 -6.32 -32.21
N PHE A 122 6.32 -5.56 -31.87
CA PHE A 122 4.98 -6.06 -31.57
C PHE A 122 3.97 -5.25 -32.39
N SER A 123 3.12 -5.94 -33.16
CA SER A 123 2.08 -5.33 -33.99
C SER A 123 2.61 -4.19 -34.87
N GLY A 124 3.79 -4.40 -35.50
CA GLY A 124 4.38 -3.44 -36.45
C GLY A 124 5.10 -2.24 -35.83
N LYS A 125 5.20 -2.16 -34.51
CA LYS A 125 5.94 -1.12 -33.80
C LYS A 125 7.09 -1.74 -33.00
N THR A 126 8.21 -1.02 -32.87
CA THR A 126 9.29 -1.43 -31.97
C THR A 126 8.86 -1.27 -30.51
N ILE A 127 9.52 -1.99 -29.59
CA ILE A 127 9.26 -1.80 -28.17
C ILE A 127 9.56 -0.35 -27.76
N ASN A 128 10.62 0.25 -28.28
CA ASN A 128 10.96 1.65 -27.99
C ASN A 128 9.83 2.61 -28.40
N ASP A 129 9.20 2.39 -29.57
CA ASP A 129 8.06 3.21 -30.01
C ASP A 129 6.83 3.04 -29.09
N TRP A 130 6.59 1.82 -28.60
CA TRP A 130 5.53 1.58 -27.62
C TRP A 130 5.78 2.29 -26.30
N LEU A 131 7.03 2.32 -25.84
CA LEU A 131 7.43 2.87 -24.55
C LEU A 131 7.63 4.39 -24.58
N SER A 132 7.77 5.01 -25.76
CA SER A 132 8.03 6.45 -25.92
C SER A 132 6.87 7.35 -25.50
N ASP A 133 5.64 6.80 -25.46
CA ASP A 133 4.44 7.53 -25.09
C ASP A 133 3.68 6.78 -23.98
N SER A 134 3.64 7.36 -22.80
CA SER A 134 3.00 6.77 -21.62
C SER A 134 1.51 6.47 -21.83
N ALA A 135 0.84 7.19 -22.73
CA ALA A 135 -0.57 6.95 -23.08
C ALA A 135 -0.74 5.64 -23.89
N GLN A 136 0.30 5.16 -24.55
CA GLN A 136 0.28 3.93 -25.31
C GLN A 136 0.57 2.68 -24.47
N ILE A 137 1.08 2.82 -23.25
CA ILE A 137 1.47 1.67 -22.41
C ILE A 137 0.29 0.72 -22.18
N PHE A 138 -0.89 1.24 -21.90
CA PHE A 138 -2.09 0.40 -21.75
C PHE A 138 -2.37 -0.44 -23.02
N LYS A 139 -2.28 0.18 -24.20
CA LYS A 139 -2.44 -0.52 -25.48
C LYS A 139 -1.35 -1.57 -25.70
N PHE A 140 -0.11 -1.26 -25.33
CA PHE A 140 1.00 -2.20 -25.43
C PHE A 140 0.81 -3.42 -24.52
N LEU A 141 0.35 -3.22 -23.29
CA LEU A 141 0.01 -4.33 -22.38
C LEU A 141 -1.06 -5.24 -22.97
N ASN A 142 -2.10 -4.67 -23.59
CA ASN A 142 -3.13 -5.45 -24.29
C ASN A 142 -2.55 -6.25 -25.46
N VAL A 143 -1.64 -5.69 -26.24
CA VAL A 143 -0.91 -6.42 -27.30
C VAL A 143 -0.11 -7.59 -26.72
N LEU A 144 0.56 -7.40 -25.55
CA LEU A 144 1.28 -8.50 -24.89
C LEU A 144 0.32 -9.60 -24.40
N ILE A 145 -0.88 -9.25 -23.95
CA ILE A 145 -1.92 -10.21 -23.57
C ILE A 145 -2.43 -10.97 -24.82
N GLU A 146 -2.80 -10.27 -25.88
CA GLU A 146 -3.27 -10.86 -27.13
C GLU A 146 -2.24 -11.80 -27.77
N LYS A 147 -0.96 -11.50 -27.62
CA LYS A 147 0.14 -12.34 -28.13
C LYS A 147 0.56 -13.46 -27.17
N GLY A 148 -0.11 -13.63 -26.04
CA GLY A 148 0.17 -14.68 -25.06
C GLY A 148 1.49 -14.48 -24.28
N TRP A 149 2.04 -13.28 -24.29
CA TRP A 149 3.17 -12.95 -23.42
C TRP A 149 2.77 -12.77 -21.97
N ILE A 150 1.57 -12.27 -21.75
CA ILE A 150 0.91 -12.15 -20.47
C ILE A 150 -0.39 -12.96 -20.55
N ILE A 151 -0.57 -13.89 -19.61
CA ILE A 151 -1.79 -14.72 -19.50
C ILE A 151 -2.50 -14.27 -18.24
N LYS A 152 -3.59 -13.52 -18.43
CA LYS A 152 -4.40 -13.01 -17.33
C LYS A 152 -5.20 -14.12 -16.63
N ASP A 153 -5.49 -13.89 -15.36
CA ASP A 153 -6.33 -14.76 -14.52
C ASP A 153 -5.82 -16.21 -14.43
N ALA A 154 -4.50 -16.39 -14.53
CA ALA A 154 -3.81 -17.67 -14.49
C ALA A 154 -2.58 -17.59 -13.59
N PRO A 155 -2.00 -18.73 -13.16
CA PRO A 155 -0.73 -18.74 -12.45
C PRO A 155 0.33 -17.95 -13.21
N VAL A 156 1.01 -17.04 -12.52
CA VAL A 156 1.92 -16.05 -13.14
C VAL A 156 3.06 -16.71 -13.92
N GLU A 157 3.46 -17.91 -13.52
CA GLU A 157 4.51 -18.72 -14.15
C GLU A 157 4.17 -19.14 -15.59
N GLN A 158 2.88 -19.09 -15.97
CA GLN A 158 2.45 -19.33 -17.35
C GLN A 158 2.78 -18.15 -18.26
N SER A 159 2.91 -16.95 -17.70
CA SER A 159 3.22 -15.74 -18.46
C SER A 159 4.70 -15.69 -18.84
N ARG A 160 4.97 -15.60 -20.14
CA ARG A 160 6.32 -15.46 -20.66
C ARG A 160 7.01 -14.19 -20.18
N PHE A 161 6.23 -13.11 -20.03
CA PHE A 161 6.72 -11.85 -19.50
C PHE A 161 7.20 -12.01 -18.05
N TRP A 162 6.48 -12.75 -17.20
CA TRP A 162 6.90 -13.00 -15.82
C TRP A 162 8.24 -13.70 -15.73
N LYS A 163 8.47 -14.71 -16.57
CA LYS A 163 9.76 -15.41 -16.61
C LYS A 163 10.92 -14.49 -16.96
N MET A 164 10.68 -13.44 -17.75
CA MET A 164 11.71 -12.49 -18.11
C MET A 164 12.12 -11.57 -16.97
N ILE A 165 11.21 -11.24 -16.06
CA ILE A 165 11.43 -10.28 -14.98
C ILE A 165 11.81 -10.93 -13.63
N ASP A 166 11.40 -12.18 -13.41
CA ASP A 166 11.56 -12.85 -12.11
C ASP A 166 12.66 -13.93 -12.11
N HIS A 167 12.90 -14.60 -13.24
CA HIS A 167 13.95 -15.61 -13.33
C HIS A 167 15.35 -14.97 -13.37
N PRO A 168 16.37 -15.49 -12.64
CA PRO A 168 17.73 -14.94 -12.62
C PRO A 168 18.38 -14.80 -14.01
N GLU A 169 18.06 -15.71 -14.93
CA GLU A 169 18.55 -15.66 -16.32
C GLU A 169 17.60 -14.84 -17.25
N GLY A 170 16.54 -14.26 -16.70
CA GLY A 170 15.59 -13.45 -17.45
C GLY A 170 16.24 -12.15 -17.94
N LYS A 171 15.98 -11.78 -19.19
CA LYS A 171 16.59 -10.58 -19.82
C LYS A 171 16.24 -9.26 -19.11
N MET A 172 15.22 -9.25 -18.29
CA MET A 172 14.74 -8.09 -17.53
C MET A 172 14.85 -8.33 -16.02
N PHE A 173 15.66 -9.31 -15.59
CA PHE A 173 15.88 -9.55 -14.17
C PHE A 173 16.49 -8.30 -13.51
N GLY A 174 15.95 -7.92 -12.35
CA GLY A 174 16.37 -6.72 -11.62
C GLY A 174 15.78 -5.38 -12.10
N VAL A 175 15.04 -5.36 -13.22
CA VAL A 175 14.37 -4.13 -13.70
C VAL A 175 13.25 -3.69 -12.77
N PHE A 176 12.54 -4.64 -12.17
CA PHE A 176 11.44 -4.40 -11.24
C PHE A 176 11.84 -4.78 -9.82
N ASN A 177 11.57 -3.92 -8.85
CA ASN A 177 11.78 -4.22 -7.45
C ASN A 177 10.73 -5.22 -6.91
N ALA A 178 10.87 -5.66 -5.67
CA ALA A 178 9.98 -6.66 -5.07
C ALA A 178 8.51 -6.21 -5.04
N THR A 179 8.24 -4.96 -4.68
CA THR A 179 6.88 -4.39 -4.64
C THR A 179 6.27 -4.30 -6.04
N GLU A 180 7.03 -3.82 -7.02
CA GLU A 180 6.59 -3.72 -8.41
C GLU A 180 6.28 -5.10 -9.00
N LYS A 181 7.14 -6.09 -8.75
CA LYS A 181 6.89 -7.48 -9.15
C LYS A 181 5.63 -8.03 -8.50
N GLN A 182 5.39 -7.70 -7.24
CA GLN A 182 4.19 -8.15 -6.57
C GLN A 182 2.91 -7.55 -7.15
N ILE A 183 2.90 -6.24 -7.47
CA ILE A 183 1.79 -5.57 -8.17
C ILE A 183 1.54 -6.23 -9.53
N ILE A 184 2.60 -6.49 -10.30
CA ILE A 184 2.50 -7.15 -11.61
C ILE A 184 1.95 -8.58 -11.46
N LYS A 185 2.41 -9.34 -10.46
CA LYS A 185 1.91 -10.68 -10.16
C LYS A 185 0.41 -10.67 -9.87
N ASP A 186 -0.04 -9.78 -8.99
CA ASP A 186 -1.45 -9.64 -8.63
C ASP A 186 -2.30 -9.25 -9.84
N TRP A 187 -1.79 -8.32 -10.63
CA TRP A 187 -2.44 -7.89 -11.86
C TRP A 187 -2.56 -9.03 -12.88
N ILE A 188 -1.54 -9.86 -13.06
CA ILE A 188 -1.57 -11.02 -13.97
C ILE A 188 -2.57 -12.07 -13.45
N GLN A 189 -2.51 -12.39 -12.16
CA GLN A 189 -3.32 -13.44 -11.56
C GLN A 189 -4.77 -13.05 -11.30
N GLY A 190 -5.16 -11.80 -11.51
CA GLY A 190 -6.49 -11.30 -11.13
C GLY A 190 -6.71 -11.31 -9.61
N ALA A 191 -5.65 -11.44 -8.82
CA ALA A 191 -5.74 -11.50 -7.37
C ALA A 191 -6.11 -10.14 -6.81
N THR A 192 -7.25 -10.05 -6.14
CA THR A 192 -7.55 -8.91 -5.29
C THR A 192 -6.81 -9.06 -3.95
N LEU A 193 -6.45 -7.96 -3.28
CA LEU A 193 -5.86 -8.02 -1.94
C LEU A 193 -6.76 -8.79 -0.96
N ALA A 194 -8.07 -8.77 -1.18
CA ALA A 194 -9.04 -9.54 -0.39
C ALA A 194 -8.83 -11.06 -0.52
N THR A 195 -8.49 -11.57 -1.71
CA THR A 195 -8.18 -12.99 -1.92
C THR A 195 -6.85 -13.40 -1.27
N ARG A 196 -5.90 -12.48 -1.13
CA ARG A 196 -4.63 -12.75 -0.41
C ARG A 196 -4.78 -12.83 1.09
N LEU A 197 -5.56 -11.94 1.69
CA LEU A 197 -5.81 -11.97 3.13
C LEU A 197 -6.54 -13.26 3.52
N SER A 198 -7.46 -13.75 2.70
CA SER A 198 -8.15 -15.03 2.93
C SER A 198 -7.23 -16.24 2.76
N SER A 199 -6.27 -16.22 1.84
CA SER A 199 -5.31 -17.31 1.64
C SER A 199 -4.24 -17.38 2.73
N ARG A 200 -3.84 -16.25 3.33
CA ARG A 200 -2.93 -16.22 4.49
C ARG A 200 -3.57 -16.75 5.76
N SER A 201 -4.86 -16.51 5.98
CA SER A 201 -5.59 -17.05 7.13
C SER A 201 -5.86 -18.56 7.03
N ALA A 202 -5.73 -19.14 5.83
CA ALA A 202 -5.92 -20.56 5.57
C ALA A 202 -4.60 -21.39 5.61
N ALA A 203 -3.44 -20.75 5.78
CA ALA A 203 -2.17 -21.46 5.94
C ALA A 203 -2.10 -22.10 7.33
N PRO A 204 -1.93 -23.42 7.46
CA PRO A 204 -1.86 -24.08 8.77
C PRO A 204 -0.61 -23.60 9.51
N SER A 205 -0.82 -23.17 10.76
CA SER A 205 0.24 -22.93 11.74
C SER A 205 0.99 -24.24 12.00
N GLN A 206 2.08 -24.47 11.26
CA GLN A 206 3.04 -25.52 11.56
C GLN A 206 4.34 -24.90 12.05
N ALA A 207 4.40 -24.67 13.33
CA ALA A 207 5.64 -24.67 14.08
C ALA A 207 5.38 -25.45 15.37
N LYS A 208 5.49 -26.78 15.29
CA LYS A 208 5.76 -27.56 16.47
C LYS A 208 7.21 -27.31 16.90
N VAL A 209 7.35 -26.54 17.96
CA VAL A 209 8.60 -26.51 18.73
C VAL A 209 8.63 -27.81 19.51
N GLU A 210 9.52 -28.76 19.19
CA GLU A 210 9.84 -29.88 20.03
C GLU A 210 10.67 -29.36 21.21
N PRO A 211 10.36 -29.76 22.44
CA PRO A 211 11.18 -29.44 23.60
C PRO A 211 12.43 -30.33 23.63
N ALA A 212 13.57 -29.67 23.88
CA ALA A 212 14.85 -30.37 24.20
C ALA A 212 14.82 -30.97 25.59
#